data_93fa44b2385853d850e12628e8f5ab96
#
_entry.id   93fa44b2385853d850e12628e8f5ab96
#
_cell.length_a   1.000
_cell.length_b   1.000
_cell.length_c   1.000
_cell.angle_alpha   90.00
_cell.angle_beta   90.00
_cell.angle_gamma   90.00
#
_symmetry.space_group_name_H-M   'P 1'
#
loop_
_entity.id
_entity.type
_entity.pdbx_description
1 polymer ?
#
loop_
_entity_poly.entity_id
_entity_poly.type
_entity_poly.pdbx_seq_one_letter_code
_entity_poly.pdbx_strand_id
1 'polypeptide(L)'
;MIEVAGELRDEVDAVLPRLRRMAEADASRDRGPGKWMKKEILGHLIDSAANNHQRFVRAPAADPFVGPGYDQNAWVAANRYRERPWSELVDLWAGLNRHLAHVIAGVPADKLQTRCLIGDSQPAPLEWWIRDYVRHLKHHLAQIVDG
;
A
#
# COMPACT_ATOMS: atom_id res chain seq x y z
N MET A 1 13.14 -6.94 10.50
CA MET A 1 12.27 -6.06 9.67
C MET A 1 12.86 -4.68 9.35
N ILE A 2 14.00 -4.33 9.91
CA ILE A 2 14.66 -3.05 9.60
C ILE A 2 15.05 -2.98 8.12
N GLU A 3 15.53 -4.06 7.53
CA GLU A 3 15.85 -4.13 6.10
C GLU A 3 14.62 -3.94 5.20
N VAL A 4 13.49 -4.53 5.56
CA VAL A 4 12.24 -4.38 4.78
C VAL A 4 11.68 -2.96 4.93
N ALA A 5 11.77 -2.37 6.11
CA ALA A 5 11.41 -0.97 6.33
C ALA A 5 12.30 -0.03 5.51
N GLY A 6 13.60 -0.32 5.44
CA GLY A 6 14.55 0.40 4.60
C GLY A 6 14.21 0.28 3.11
N GLU A 7 13.89 -0.92 2.65
CA GLU A 7 13.47 -1.18 1.28
C GLU A 7 12.22 -0.36 0.91
N LEU A 8 11.23 -0.30 1.80
CA LEU A 8 10.04 0.52 1.58
C LEU A 8 10.36 2.01 1.49
N ARG A 9 11.20 2.53 2.40
CA ARG A 9 11.64 3.93 2.34
C ARG A 9 12.39 4.26 1.07
N ASP A 10 13.31 3.39 0.66
CA ASP A 10 14.11 3.58 -0.54
C ASP A 10 13.21 3.61 -1.79
N GLU A 11 12.20 2.75 -1.85
CA GLU A 11 11.23 2.73 -2.94
C GLU A 11 10.43 4.04 -3.01
N VAL A 12 9.94 4.53 -1.86
CA VAL A 12 9.23 5.81 -1.79
C VAL A 12 10.13 6.95 -2.27
N ASP A 13 11.35 7.02 -1.76
CA ASP A 13 12.28 8.11 -2.08
C ASP A 13 12.71 8.07 -3.56
N ALA A 14 12.86 6.88 -4.13
CA ALA A 14 13.24 6.72 -5.54
C ALA A 14 12.12 7.11 -6.50
N VAL A 15 10.87 6.76 -6.19
CA VAL A 15 9.73 6.98 -7.11
C VAL A 15 9.08 8.35 -6.93
N LEU A 16 9.17 8.94 -5.75
CA LEU A 16 8.47 10.19 -5.41
C LEU A 16 8.76 11.34 -6.39
N PRO A 17 10.01 11.62 -6.81
CA PRO A 17 10.26 12.67 -7.79
C PRO A 17 9.57 12.44 -9.13
N ARG A 18 9.48 11.17 -9.57
CA ARG A 18 8.77 10.80 -10.82
C ARG A 18 7.28 11.04 -10.70
N LEU A 19 6.67 10.65 -9.57
CA LEU A 19 5.25 10.89 -9.32
C LEU A 19 4.94 12.39 -9.28
N ARG A 20 5.80 13.19 -8.63
CA ARG A 20 5.60 14.63 -8.53
C ARG A 20 5.72 15.35 -9.86
N ARG A 21 6.53 14.84 -10.79
CA ARG A 21 6.67 15.44 -12.14
C ARG A 21 5.53 15.07 -13.07
N MET A 22 4.73 14.06 -12.74
CA MET A 22 3.61 13.65 -13.59
C MET A 22 2.53 14.71 -13.62
N ALA A 23 2.08 15.05 -14.83
CA ALA A 23 1.02 16.04 -15.02
C ALA A 23 -0.34 15.50 -14.58
N GLU A 24 -1.20 16.37 -14.05
CA GLU A 24 -2.58 16.03 -13.68
C GLU A 24 -3.33 15.36 -14.82
N ALA A 25 -3.16 15.86 -16.04
CA ALA A 25 -3.82 15.31 -17.22
C ALA A 25 -3.39 13.86 -17.51
N ASP A 26 -2.11 13.53 -17.30
CA ASP A 26 -1.61 12.17 -17.47
C ASP A 26 -2.16 11.23 -16.39
N ALA A 27 -2.19 11.69 -15.16
CA ALA A 27 -2.71 10.93 -14.03
C ALA A 27 -4.22 10.66 -14.13
N SER A 28 -4.96 11.52 -14.84
CA SER A 28 -6.42 11.45 -15.02
C SER A 28 -6.82 10.85 -16.37
N ARG A 29 -5.86 10.43 -17.20
CA ARG A 29 -6.15 9.89 -18.53
C ARG A 29 -6.91 8.57 -18.43
N ASP A 30 -7.98 8.45 -19.22
CA ASP A 30 -8.70 7.19 -19.38
C ASP A 30 -7.79 6.16 -20.07
N ARG A 31 -7.69 4.97 -19.47
CA ARG A 31 -6.85 3.87 -19.94
C ARG A 31 -7.68 2.76 -20.60
N GLY A 32 -8.98 2.96 -20.77
CA GLY A 32 -9.88 2.02 -21.40
C GLY A 32 -10.90 1.41 -20.45
N PRO A 33 -11.90 0.70 -21.01
CA PRO A 33 -12.98 0.12 -20.21
C PRO A 33 -12.46 -0.84 -19.13
N GLY A 34 -12.95 -0.69 -17.90
CA GLY A 34 -12.60 -1.55 -16.77
C GLY A 34 -11.18 -1.38 -16.25
N LYS A 35 -10.42 -0.41 -16.74
CA LYS A 35 -9.06 -0.13 -16.26
C LYS A 35 -9.03 1.08 -15.35
N TRP A 36 -8.23 1.01 -14.32
CA TRP A 36 -7.94 2.16 -13.45
C TRP A 36 -7.08 3.19 -14.16
N MET A 37 -7.41 4.47 -14.01
CA MET A 37 -6.47 5.54 -14.29
C MET A 37 -5.35 5.58 -13.25
N LYS A 38 -4.26 6.29 -13.53
CA LYS A 38 -3.11 6.34 -12.59
C LYS A 38 -3.51 6.85 -11.20
N LYS A 39 -4.44 7.80 -11.10
CA LYS A 39 -5.00 8.23 -9.81
C LYS A 39 -5.62 7.09 -9.03
N GLU A 40 -6.30 6.19 -9.70
CA GLU A 40 -6.95 5.04 -9.06
C GLU A 40 -5.96 3.95 -8.68
N ILE A 41 -4.91 3.76 -9.48
CA ILE A 41 -3.83 2.83 -9.11
C ILE A 41 -3.13 3.33 -7.83
N LEU A 42 -2.77 4.62 -7.79
CA LEU A 42 -2.17 5.20 -6.58
C LEU A 42 -3.14 5.16 -5.39
N GLY A 43 -4.43 5.42 -5.65
CA GLY A 43 -5.49 5.29 -4.66
C GLY A 43 -5.61 3.88 -4.11
N HIS A 44 -5.51 2.87 -4.96
CA HIS A 44 -5.46 1.47 -4.51
C HIS A 44 -4.25 1.22 -3.60
N LEU A 45 -3.10 1.82 -3.88
CA LEU A 45 -1.95 1.72 -2.99
C LEU A 45 -2.16 2.46 -1.65
N ILE A 46 -2.89 3.56 -1.66
CA ILE A 46 -3.32 4.24 -0.42
C ILE A 46 -4.24 3.33 0.39
N ASP A 47 -5.21 2.68 -0.25
CA ASP A 47 -6.11 1.74 0.41
C ASP A 47 -5.36 0.53 0.97
N SER A 48 -4.40 0.01 0.22
CA SER A 48 -3.52 -1.07 0.67
C SER A 48 -2.73 -0.65 1.92
N ALA A 49 -2.18 0.56 1.93
CA ALA A 49 -1.47 1.09 3.09
C ALA A 49 -2.38 1.21 4.31
N ALA A 50 -3.60 1.73 4.14
CA ALA A 50 -4.56 1.88 5.23
C ALA A 50 -4.95 0.53 5.85
N ASN A 51 -5.25 -0.47 5.00
CA ASN A 51 -5.62 -1.81 5.47
C ASN A 51 -4.45 -2.54 6.12
N ASN A 52 -3.26 -2.46 5.55
CA ASN A 52 -2.07 -3.11 6.10
C ASN A 52 -1.55 -2.41 7.36
N HIS A 53 -1.72 -1.10 7.48
CA HIS A 53 -1.44 -0.38 8.72
C HIS A 53 -2.22 -0.99 9.90
N GLN A 54 -3.51 -1.23 9.74
CA GLN A 54 -4.34 -1.89 10.75
C GLN A 54 -3.78 -3.26 11.14
N ARG A 55 -3.39 -4.06 10.14
CA ARG A 55 -2.86 -5.41 10.36
C ARG A 55 -1.53 -5.39 11.11
N PHE A 56 -0.60 -4.54 10.68
CA PHE A 56 0.74 -4.49 11.26
C PHE A 56 0.76 -3.93 12.69
N VAL A 57 -0.19 -3.08 13.02
CA VAL A 57 -0.35 -2.55 14.39
C VAL A 57 -1.07 -3.56 15.30
N ARG A 58 -2.08 -4.25 14.79
CA ARG A 58 -2.93 -5.15 15.59
C ARG A 58 -2.33 -6.55 15.78
N ALA A 59 -1.69 -7.10 14.76
CA ALA A 59 -1.21 -8.48 14.78
C ALA A 59 -0.20 -8.77 15.90
N PRO A 60 0.77 -7.88 16.21
CA PRO A 60 1.71 -8.16 17.31
C PRO A 60 1.06 -8.36 18.69
N ALA A 61 -0.14 -7.82 18.89
CA ALA A 61 -0.88 -7.93 20.14
C ALA A 61 -1.88 -9.10 20.18
N ALA A 62 -1.96 -9.88 19.11
CA ALA A 62 -2.91 -10.98 18.97
C ALA A 62 -2.22 -12.20 18.33
N ASP A 63 -2.57 -13.41 18.77
CA ASP A 63 -2.08 -14.66 18.16
C ASP A 63 -3.14 -15.76 18.35
N PRO A 64 -3.87 -16.16 17.28
CA PRO A 64 -3.79 -15.63 15.94
C PRO A 64 -4.42 -14.24 15.80
N PHE A 65 -3.95 -13.46 14.85
CA PHE A 65 -4.63 -12.26 14.41
C PHE A 65 -5.68 -12.62 13.36
N VAL A 66 -6.91 -12.19 13.57
CA VAL A 66 -8.02 -12.39 12.63
C VAL A 66 -8.52 -11.02 12.17
N GLY A 67 -8.49 -10.77 10.88
CA GLY A 67 -8.92 -9.50 10.31
C GLY A 67 -9.67 -9.66 8.99
N PRO A 68 -10.40 -8.62 8.56
CA PRO A 68 -11.10 -8.65 7.29
C PRO A 68 -10.15 -8.49 6.10
N GLY A 69 -10.54 -9.09 4.96
CA GLY A 69 -10.08 -8.65 3.66
C GLY A 69 -10.82 -7.40 3.23
N TYR A 70 -10.59 -6.93 2.01
CA TYR A 70 -11.34 -5.82 1.45
C TYR A 70 -11.49 -5.97 -0.07
N ASP A 71 -12.60 -5.47 -0.60
CA ASP A 71 -12.84 -5.41 -2.04
C ASP A 71 -12.14 -4.17 -2.61
N GLN A 72 -11.07 -4.40 -3.37
CA GLN A 72 -10.25 -3.30 -3.88
C GLN A 72 -11.00 -2.35 -4.82
N ASN A 73 -11.90 -2.86 -5.65
CA ASN A 73 -12.68 -2.02 -6.56
C ASN A 73 -13.72 -1.18 -5.81
N ALA A 74 -14.38 -1.76 -4.82
CA ALA A 74 -15.32 -1.04 -3.97
C ALA A 74 -14.63 0.08 -3.17
N TRP A 75 -13.44 -0.17 -2.67
CA TRP A 75 -12.65 0.83 -1.94
C TRP A 75 -12.24 2.00 -2.83
N VAL A 76 -11.69 1.71 -4.01
CA VAL A 76 -11.28 2.75 -4.97
C VAL A 76 -12.49 3.60 -5.37
N ALA A 77 -13.63 2.98 -5.64
CA ALA A 77 -14.85 3.70 -6.00
C ALA A 77 -15.37 4.57 -4.85
N ALA A 78 -15.43 4.03 -3.64
CA ALA A 78 -15.93 4.74 -2.46
C ALA A 78 -15.04 5.92 -2.07
N ASN A 79 -13.74 5.81 -2.25
CA ASN A 79 -12.79 6.88 -1.95
C ASN A 79 -12.74 7.99 -3.01
N ARG A 80 -13.34 7.78 -4.18
CA ARG A 80 -13.49 8.79 -5.24
C ARG A 80 -12.18 9.46 -5.62
N TYR A 81 -11.13 8.66 -5.83
CA TYR A 81 -9.79 9.19 -6.14
C TYR A 81 -9.74 10.02 -7.43
N ARG A 82 -10.65 9.76 -8.36
CA ARG A 82 -10.76 10.55 -9.61
C ARG A 82 -11.00 12.03 -9.36
N GLU A 83 -11.67 12.37 -8.26
CA GLU A 83 -12.06 13.74 -7.92
C GLU A 83 -10.95 14.51 -7.18
N ARG A 84 -9.87 13.85 -6.79
CA ARG A 84 -8.81 14.48 -6.02
C ARG A 84 -7.63 14.90 -6.90
N PRO A 85 -6.99 16.04 -6.59
CA PRO A 85 -5.75 16.45 -7.27
C PRO A 85 -4.66 15.40 -7.12
N TRP A 86 -3.93 15.14 -8.19
CA TRP A 86 -2.82 14.18 -8.18
C TRP A 86 -1.78 14.50 -7.10
N SER A 87 -1.41 15.79 -6.95
CA SER A 87 -0.44 16.21 -5.94
C SER A 87 -0.83 15.83 -4.52
N GLU A 88 -2.12 15.93 -4.17
CA GLU A 88 -2.62 15.54 -2.85
C GLU A 88 -2.55 14.03 -2.65
N LEU A 89 -2.85 13.24 -3.69
CA LEU A 89 -2.75 11.79 -3.62
C LEU A 89 -1.30 11.34 -3.44
N VAL A 90 -0.36 11.99 -4.12
CA VAL A 90 1.08 11.70 -3.98
C VAL A 90 1.55 12.00 -2.56
N ASP A 91 1.15 13.14 -2.00
CA ASP A 91 1.51 13.52 -0.62
C ASP A 91 0.95 12.52 0.40
N LEU A 92 -0.29 12.13 0.25
CA LEU A 92 -0.94 11.16 1.15
C LEU A 92 -0.25 9.79 1.06
N TRP A 93 0.00 9.31 -0.16
CA TRP A 93 0.69 8.05 -0.39
C TRP A 93 2.08 8.03 0.25
N ALA A 94 2.88 9.07 0.01
CA ALA A 94 4.24 9.17 0.52
C ALA A 94 4.25 9.22 2.06
N GLY A 95 3.40 10.06 2.66
CA GLY A 95 3.31 10.20 4.12
C GLY A 95 2.89 8.89 4.79
N LEU A 96 1.89 8.21 4.23
CA LEU A 96 1.40 6.93 4.76
C LEU A 96 2.48 5.85 4.70
N ASN A 97 3.17 5.73 3.59
CA ASN A 97 4.20 4.69 3.42
C ASN A 97 5.45 4.95 4.26
N ARG A 98 5.82 6.22 4.46
CA ARG A 98 6.90 6.56 5.40
C ARG A 98 6.51 6.18 6.83
N HIS A 99 5.26 6.41 7.21
CA HIS A 99 4.75 5.96 8.50
C HIS A 99 4.74 4.44 8.60
N LEU A 100 4.29 3.73 7.57
CA LEU A 100 4.32 2.27 7.55
C LEU A 100 5.75 1.72 7.70
N ALA A 101 6.72 2.32 7.03
CA ALA A 101 8.11 1.91 7.19
C ALA A 101 8.57 2.04 8.67
N HIS A 102 8.17 3.11 9.34
CA HIS A 102 8.43 3.29 10.77
C HIS A 102 7.75 2.20 11.61
N VAL A 103 6.50 1.88 11.34
CA VAL A 103 5.75 0.81 12.03
C VAL A 103 6.42 -0.55 11.80
N ILE A 104 6.76 -0.88 10.55
CA ILE A 104 7.42 -2.15 10.20
C ILE A 104 8.75 -2.30 10.94
N ALA A 105 9.56 -1.25 10.98
CA ALA A 105 10.85 -1.27 11.70
C ALA A 105 10.69 -1.57 13.20
N GLY A 106 9.56 -1.19 13.78
CA GLY A 106 9.26 -1.38 15.20
C GLY A 106 8.57 -2.71 15.55
N VAL A 107 8.24 -3.56 14.57
CA VAL A 107 7.62 -4.86 14.87
C VAL A 107 8.63 -5.74 15.62
N PRO A 108 8.29 -6.25 16.82
CA PRO A 108 9.19 -7.10 17.58
C PRO A 108 9.50 -8.40 16.82
N ALA A 109 10.76 -8.84 16.87
CA ALA A 109 11.21 -10.03 16.16
C ALA A 109 10.42 -11.29 16.58
N ASP A 110 10.07 -11.41 17.86
CA ASP A 110 9.28 -12.54 18.39
C ASP A 110 7.80 -12.52 17.96
N LYS A 111 7.35 -11.43 17.31
CA LYS A 111 5.98 -11.31 16.79
C LYS A 111 5.87 -11.54 15.27
N LEU A 112 6.98 -11.68 14.57
CA LEU A 112 6.99 -11.85 13.12
C LEU A 112 6.32 -13.16 12.68
N GLN A 113 6.28 -14.16 13.52
CA GLN A 113 5.64 -15.44 13.24
C GLN A 113 4.17 -15.51 13.70
N THR A 114 3.62 -14.38 14.17
CA THR A 114 2.19 -14.29 14.51
C THR A 114 1.35 -14.76 13.31
N ARG A 115 0.49 -15.74 13.57
CA ARG A 115 -0.38 -16.29 12.53
C ARG A 115 -1.48 -15.30 12.19
N CYS A 116 -1.57 -14.92 10.92
CA CYS A 116 -2.58 -13.98 10.44
C CYS A 116 -3.60 -14.68 9.56
N LEU A 117 -4.87 -14.52 9.92
CA LEU A 117 -6.04 -15.02 9.19
C LEU A 117 -6.77 -13.80 8.63
N ILE A 118 -6.56 -13.51 7.35
CA ILE A 118 -7.07 -12.30 6.69
C ILE A 118 -8.12 -12.68 5.66
N GLY A 119 -9.38 -12.39 5.94
CA GLY A 119 -10.49 -12.71 5.03
C GLY A 119 -10.46 -14.18 4.60
N ASP A 120 -10.59 -14.42 3.32
CA ASP A 120 -10.55 -15.76 2.72
C ASP A 120 -9.15 -16.17 2.25
N SER A 121 -8.12 -15.37 2.53
CA SER A 121 -6.74 -15.68 2.15
C SER A 121 -6.20 -16.86 2.93
N GLN A 122 -5.19 -17.53 2.36
CA GLN A 122 -4.47 -18.57 3.08
C GLN A 122 -3.79 -17.98 4.32
N PRO A 123 -3.87 -18.66 5.47
CA PRO A 123 -3.15 -18.22 6.67
C PRO A 123 -1.66 -18.11 6.41
N ALA A 124 -1.05 -17.03 6.92
CA ALA A 124 0.38 -16.80 6.77
C ALA A 124 0.90 -16.01 7.97
N PRO A 125 2.21 -16.09 8.28
CA PRO A 125 2.79 -15.31 9.37
C PRO A 125 2.83 -13.82 9.03
N LEU A 126 2.87 -12.98 10.05
CA LEU A 126 2.93 -11.52 9.89
C LEU A 126 4.10 -11.09 8.99
N GLU A 127 5.25 -11.72 9.13
CA GLU A 127 6.41 -11.45 8.25
C GLU A 127 6.07 -11.58 6.78
N TRP A 128 5.32 -12.61 6.41
CA TRP A 128 4.90 -12.81 5.03
C TRP A 128 4.02 -11.66 4.55
N TRP A 129 3.07 -11.20 5.36
CA TRP A 129 2.18 -10.10 5.01
C TRP A 129 2.93 -8.77 4.84
N ILE A 130 3.94 -8.53 5.67
CA ILE A 130 4.80 -7.34 5.56
C ILE A 130 5.60 -7.36 4.25
N ARG A 131 6.23 -8.49 3.92
CA ARG A 131 7.00 -8.64 2.67
C ARG A 131 6.12 -8.57 1.43
N ASP A 132 4.96 -9.21 1.50
CA ASP A 132 3.97 -9.18 0.41
C ASP A 132 3.46 -7.76 0.16
N TYR A 133 3.25 -6.98 1.21
CA TYR A 133 2.87 -5.58 1.08
C TYR A 133 3.88 -4.78 0.23
N VAL A 134 5.15 -4.89 0.50
CA VAL A 134 6.21 -4.17 -0.24
C VAL A 134 6.28 -4.66 -1.68
N ARG A 135 6.19 -5.97 -1.91
CA ARG A 135 6.17 -6.56 -3.26
C ARG A 135 4.99 -6.05 -4.08
N HIS A 136 3.80 -6.03 -3.51
CA HIS A 136 2.57 -5.53 -4.13
C HIS A 136 2.68 -4.05 -4.48
N LEU A 137 3.21 -3.23 -3.58
CA LEU A 137 3.44 -1.81 -3.80
C LEU A 137 4.35 -1.58 -5.02
N LYS A 138 5.48 -2.27 -5.09
CA LYS A 138 6.42 -2.16 -6.22
C LYS A 138 5.76 -2.55 -7.55
N HIS A 139 4.96 -3.60 -7.56
CA HIS A 139 4.25 -4.05 -8.75
C HIS A 139 3.32 -2.97 -9.31
N HIS A 140 2.52 -2.35 -8.46
CA HIS A 140 1.59 -1.31 -8.90
C HIS A 140 2.28 0.03 -9.22
N LEU A 141 3.35 0.38 -8.51
CA LEU A 141 4.14 1.57 -8.86
C LEU A 141 4.71 1.47 -10.28
N ALA A 142 5.17 0.29 -10.68
CA ALA A 142 5.65 0.08 -12.05
C ALA A 142 4.55 0.34 -13.08
N GLN A 143 3.31 -0.01 -12.80
CA GLN A 143 2.17 0.30 -13.68
C GLN A 143 1.93 1.80 -13.85
N ILE A 144 2.23 2.59 -12.82
CA ILE A 144 2.07 4.05 -12.87
C ILE A 144 3.22 4.69 -13.66
N VAL A 145 4.47 4.35 -13.34
CA VAL A 145 5.65 5.04 -13.87
C VAL A 145 6.09 4.52 -15.24
N ASP A 146 5.78 3.28 -15.58
CA ASP A 146 6.15 2.63 -16.84
C ASP A 146 4.95 2.51 -17.80
N GLY A 147 3.78 2.90 -17.34
CA GLY A 147 2.52 2.78 -18.07
C GLY A 147 2.08 3.96 -18.94
#